data_bd0bfb934be0664cd73fe59612626470
#
_entry.id   bd0bfb934be0664cd73fe59612626470
#
_cell.length_a   1.000
_cell.length_b   1.000
_cell.length_c   1.000
_cell.angle_alpha   90.00
_cell.angle_beta   90.00
_cell.angle_gamma   90.00
#
_symmetry.space_group_name_H-M   'P 1'
#
loop_
_entity.id
_entity.type
_entity.pdbx_description
1 polymer ?
#
loop_
_entity_poly.entity_id
_entity_poly.type
_entity_poly.pdbx_seq_one_letter_code
_entity_poly.pdbx_strand_id
1 'polypeptide(L)'
;MYSYSDLIKVKKPGQYTGGELNAILKNPKDKLRFLIAFPDLYEIGMSYTGLHILYEMINKEENFYAERIFAPWPDFEKVLREKEMPLLSLETKTPIIEFDVIGFTFQYELTYTNFLNMLDLSGIPLRSKNREGLPLIMAGGPCVCNPEPIAPFVDFFYIGEAETHLIEILNTIEKAKREGKTRSEILELLAEYDFIYVPEFAEYRETEFFSIPEYPKKIKRTYPDYFTKKDFPEKAVQPNVQIVYDRVTLEISRGCDEGCRFCQAGYIYRPQRERNPEDLLYQTDTLLK
;
A
#
# COMPACT_ATOMS: atom_id res chain seq x y z
N MET A 1 4.35 -3.95 21.86
CA MET A 1 3.22 -4.92 21.69
C MET A 1 2.05 -4.43 22.49
N TYR A 2 0.82 -4.43 21.94
CA TYR A 2 -0.38 -4.11 22.71
C TYR A 2 -0.60 -5.15 23.80
N SER A 3 -0.95 -4.70 25.00
CA SER A 3 -1.19 -5.61 26.13
C SER A 3 -2.58 -6.25 26.04
N TYR A 4 -2.78 -7.36 26.72
CA TYR A 4 -4.10 -7.97 26.86
C TYR A 4 -5.13 -6.98 27.45
N SER A 5 -4.70 -6.15 28.42
CA SER A 5 -5.57 -5.13 29.03
C SER A 5 -5.98 -4.00 28.07
N ASP A 6 -5.28 -3.82 26.94
CA ASP A 6 -5.66 -2.88 25.89
C ASP A 6 -6.67 -3.51 24.95
N LEU A 7 -6.39 -4.73 24.53
CA LEU A 7 -7.19 -5.44 23.54
C LEU A 7 -8.55 -5.91 24.07
N ILE A 8 -8.68 -6.20 25.37
CA ILE A 8 -9.97 -6.57 25.96
C ILE A 8 -11.01 -5.43 25.94
N LYS A 9 -10.58 -4.20 25.74
CA LYS A 9 -11.44 -3.02 25.70
C LYS A 9 -12.10 -2.81 24.33
N VAL A 10 -11.66 -3.53 23.30
CA VAL A 10 -12.15 -3.37 21.93
C VAL A 10 -13.04 -4.51 21.49
N LYS A 11 -13.98 -4.23 20.61
CA LYS A 11 -14.98 -5.21 20.16
C LYS A 11 -14.40 -6.38 19.39
N LYS A 12 -13.34 -6.16 18.61
CA LYS A 12 -12.71 -7.15 17.73
C LYS A 12 -11.20 -7.16 17.88
N PRO A 13 -10.66 -7.66 19.00
CA PRO A 13 -9.21 -7.63 19.28
C PRO A 13 -8.37 -8.40 18.24
N GLY A 14 -8.93 -9.42 17.60
CA GLY A 14 -8.25 -10.23 16.60
C GLY A 14 -7.74 -9.45 15.38
N GLN A 15 -8.26 -8.25 15.13
CA GLN A 15 -7.76 -7.35 14.07
C GLN A 15 -6.36 -6.80 14.36
N TYR A 16 -5.93 -6.80 15.63
CA TYR A 16 -4.70 -6.16 16.10
C TYR A 16 -3.67 -7.15 16.65
N THR A 17 -4.05 -8.42 16.75
CA THR A 17 -3.19 -9.44 17.36
C THR A 17 -2.08 -9.93 16.43
N GLY A 18 -2.28 -9.93 15.11
CA GLY A 18 -1.41 -10.62 14.15
C GLY A 18 -1.35 -12.13 14.41
N GLY A 19 -0.34 -12.79 13.87
CA GLY A 19 -0.20 -14.24 14.03
C GLY A 19 -1.23 -15.02 13.19
N GLU A 20 -1.71 -14.43 12.13
CA GLU A 20 -2.60 -15.08 11.17
C GLU A 20 -1.92 -16.27 10.51
N LEU A 21 -2.67 -17.32 10.24
CA LEU A 21 -2.18 -18.47 9.49
C LEU A 21 -1.69 -18.02 8.10
N ASN A 22 -0.53 -18.51 7.69
CA ASN A 22 0.19 -18.12 6.47
C ASN A 22 0.77 -16.69 6.47
N ALA A 23 0.73 -15.95 7.58
CA ALA A 23 1.50 -14.72 7.68
C ALA A 23 3.00 -15.01 7.56
N ILE A 24 3.69 -14.22 6.75
CA ILE A 24 5.12 -14.41 6.47
C ILE A 24 5.93 -13.69 7.55
N LEU A 25 6.74 -14.43 8.29
CA LEU A 25 7.65 -13.90 9.30
C LEU A 25 9.09 -14.04 8.82
N LYS A 26 9.80 -12.91 8.69
CA LYS A 26 11.21 -12.84 8.35
C LYS A 26 12.01 -12.16 9.47
N ASN A 27 13.31 -12.42 9.52
CA ASN A 27 14.20 -11.59 10.31
C ASN A 27 14.33 -10.22 9.60
N PRO A 28 13.96 -9.09 10.25
CA PRO A 28 14.02 -7.77 9.61
C PRO A 28 15.44 -7.22 9.44
N LYS A 29 16.43 -7.86 10.08
CA LYS A 29 17.81 -7.41 10.01
C LYS A 29 18.33 -7.38 8.55
N ASP A 30 18.97 -6.28 8.18
CA ASP A 30 19.59 -6.07 6.88
C ASP A 30 18.61 -6.12 5.68
N LYS A 31 17.31 -5.95 5.95
CA LYS A 31 16.26 -5.90 4.92
C LYS A 31 15.67 -4.50 4.80
N LEU A 32 15.27 -4.14 3.58
CA LEU A 32 14.37 -2.99 3.40
C LEU A 32 12.98 -3.40 3.92
N ARG A 33 12.49 -2.63 4.88
CA ARG A 33 11.18 -2.86 5.51
C ARG A 33 10.11 -2.04 4.81
N PHE A 34 9.17 -2.74 4.19
CA PHE A 34 8.03 -2.16 3.52
C PHE A 34 6.75 -2.41 4.32
N LEU A 35 5.99 -1.38 4.61
CA LEU A 35 4.70 -1.51 5.25
C LEU A 35 3.58 -1.32 4.23
N ILE A 36 2.77 -2.35 4.01
CA ILE A 36 1.53 -2.23 3.24
C ILE A 36 0.46 -1.67 4.17
N ALA A 37 0.12 -0.40 3.97
CA ALA A 37 -0.87 0.30 4.76
C ALA A 37 -2.19 0.41 3.98
N PHE A 38 -3.23 -0.19 4.51
CA PHE A 38 -4.58 -0.09 3.97
C PHE A 38 -5.37 0.88 4.84
N PRO A 39 -5.73 2.08 4.33
CA PRO A 39 -6.33 3.12 5.17
C PRO A 39 -7.85 2.91 5.36
N ASP A 40 -8.24 1.68 5.63
CA ASP A 40 -9.57 1.24 6.00
C ASP A 40 -9.47 0.07 6.97
N LEU A 41 -10.61 -0.45 7.39
CA LEU A 41 -10.71 -1.50 8.38
C LEU A 41 -10.05 -2.81 7.94
N TYR A 42 -9.58 -3.58 8.91
CA TYR A 42 -8.98 -4.90 8.71
C TYR A 42 -9.85 -5.82 7.84
N GLU A 43 -11.17 -5.87 8.09
CA GLU A 43 -12.10 -6.74 7.36
C GLU A 43 -12.21 -6.38 5.88
N ILE A 44 -12.09 -5.10 5.54
CA ILE A 44 -12.11 -4.61 4.17
C ILE A 44 -10.76 -4.89 3.50
N GLY A 45 -9.67 -4.53 4.16
CA GLY A 45 -8.32 -4.71 3.62
C GLY A 45 -7.94 -6.17 3.42
N MET A 46 -8.28 -7.05 4.37
CA MET A 46 -8.05 -8.50 4.24
C MET A 46 -8.95 -9.17 3.20
N SER A 47 -10.02 -8.51 2.77
CA SER A 47 -10.86 -8.94 1.65
C SER A 47 -10.33 -8.48 0.28
N TYR A 48 -9.27 -7.65 0.25
CA TYR A 48 -8.75 -7.05 -0.96
C TYR A 48 -7.60 -7.86 -1.56
N THR A 49 -7.84 -8.50 -2.71
CA THR A 49 -6.88 -9.39 -3.37
C THR A 49 -5.54 -8.70 -3.69
N GLY A 50 -5.57 -7.43 -4.10
CA GLY A 50 -4.36 -6.67 -4.41
C GLY A 50 -3.39 -6.54 -3.24
N LEU A 51 -3.89 -6.47 -1.99
CA LEU A 51 -3.04 -6.47 -0.80
C LEU A 51 -2.26 -7.78 -0.70
N HIS A 52 -2.93 -8.91 -0.90
CA HIS A 52 -2.30 -10.24 -0.82
C HIS A 52 -1.27 -10.44 -1.93
N ILE A 53 -1.55 -9.96 -3.15
CA ILE A 53 -0.60 -9.99 -4.27
C ILE A 53 0.67 -9.23 -3.91
N LEU A 54 0.56 -7.98 -3.46
CA LEU A 54 1.71 -7.16 -3.08
C LEU A 54 2.49 -7.75 -1.90
N TYR A 55 1.77 -8.24 -0.89
CA TYR A 55 2.37 -8.84 0.29
C TYR A 55 3.24 -10.05 -0.05
N GLU A 56 2.72 -10.97 -0.87
CA GLU A 56 3.47 -12.15 -1.29
C GLU A 56 4.60 -11.78 -2.25
N MET A 57 4.35 -10.91 -3.24
CA MET A 57 5.34 -10.47 -4.22
C MET A 57 6.58 -9.86 -3.55
N ILE A 58 6.40 -8.92 -2.63
CA ILE A 58 7.52 -8.30 -1.91
C ILE A 58 8.21 -9.33 -1.01
N ASN A 59 7.44 -10.19 -0.35
CA ASN A 59 7.99 -11.18 0.55
C ASN A 59 8.66 -12.38 -0.14
N LYS A 60 8.47 -12.59 -1.45
CA LYS A 60 9.28 -13.54 -2.23
C LYS A 60 10.72 -13.08 -2.38
N GLU A 61 10.98 -11.79 -2.32
CA GLU A 61 12.33 -11.23 -2.40
C GLU A 61 13.08 -11.39 -1.07
N GLU A 62 14.34 -11.82 -1.14
CA GLU A 62 15.16 -12.05 0.06
C GLU A 62 15.50 -10.76 0.80
N ASN A 63 15.79 -9.68 0.05
CA ASN A 63 16.25 -8.40 0.59
C ASN A 63 15.13 -7.54 1.16
N PHE A 64 13.86 -7.93 1.00
CA PHE A 64 12.72 -7.17 1.44
C PHE A 64 11.90 -7.90 2.50
N TYR A 65 11.24 -7.13 3.32
CA TYR A 65 10.26 -7.63 4.27
C TYR A 65 9.03 -6.72 4.28
N ALA A 66 7.93 -7.25 3.77
CA ALA A 66 6.63 -6.57 3.80
C ALA A 66 5.82 -7.01 5.00
N GLU A 67 5.28 -6.02 5.71
CA GLU A 67 4.35 -6.19 6.83
C GLU A 67 3.05 -5.42 6.53
N ARG A 68 1.99 -5.65 7.30
CA ARG A 68 0.66 -5.09 7.06
C ARG A 68 0.18 -4.22 8.22
N ILE A 69 -0.63 -3.21 7.88
CA ILE A 69 -1.35 -2.37 8.84
C ILE A 69 -2.68 -1.93 8.25
N PHE A 70 -3.68 -1.75 9.11
CA PHE A 70 -5.02 -1.27 8.77
C PHE A 70 -5.41 -0.10 9.67
N ALA A 71 -6.38 0.72 9.22
CA ALA A 71 -6.91 1.76 10.07
C ALA A 71 -7.63 1.15 11.30
N PRO A 72 -7.41 1.68 12.49
CA PRO A 72 -8.06 1.17 13.69
C PRO A 72 -9.54 1.55 13.73
N TRP A 73 -10.35 0.71 14.36
CA TRP A 73 -11.70 1.08 14.75
C TRP A 73 -11.67 2.22 15.79
N PRO A 74 -12.71 3.04 15.91
CA PRO A 74 -12.76 4.15 16.86
C PRO A 74 -12.55 3.74 18.32
N ASP A 75 -12.97 2.54 18.71
CA ASP A 75 -12.77 2.02 20.06
C ASP A 75 -11.29 1.73 20.35
N PHE A 76 -10.55 1.20 19.37
CA PHE A 76 -9.12 0.98 19.52
C PHE A 76 -8.32 2.27 19.35
N GLU A 77 -8.71 3.15 18.42
CA GLU A 77 -8.12 4.49 18.31
C GLU A 77 -8.18 5.25 19.65
N LYS A 78 -9.33 5.19 20.33
CA LYS A 78 -9.46 5.78 21.66
C LYS A 78 -8.42 5.24 22.65
N VAL A 79 -8.19 3.92 22.66
CA VAL A 79 -7.17 3.29 23.52
C VAL A 79 -5.77 3.76 23.15
N LEU A 80 -5.45 3.87 21.86
CA LEU A 80 -4.15 4.35 21.38
C LEU A 80 -3.90 5.78 21.84
N ARG A 81 -4.87 6.68 21.67
CA ARG A 81 -4.75 8.09 22.07
C ARG A 81 -4.66 8.28 23.60
N GLU A 82 -5.49 7.56 24.37
CA GLU A 82 -5.46 7.64 25.84
C GLU A 82 -4.15 7.16 26.43
N LYS A 83 -3.45 6.26 25.76
CA LYS A 83 -2.19 5.68 26.24
C LYS A 83 -0.95 6.16 25.49
N GLU A 84 -1.13 7.10 24.56
CA GLU A 84 -0.05 7.60 23.70
C GLU A 84 0.74 6.48 23.01
N MET A 85 0.03 5.43 22.56
CA MET A 85 0.63 4.29 21.88
C MET A 85 0.58 4.48 20.36
N PRO A 86 1.68 4.22 19.64
CA PRO A 86 1.68 4.27 18.18
C PRO A 86 0.96 3.07 17.55
N LEU A 87 0.63 3.20 16.27
CA LEU A 87 0.23 2.07 15.45
C LEU A 87 1.40 1.11 15.25
N LEU A 88 1.12 -0.19 15.39
CA LEU A 88 2.10 -1.27 15.22
C LEU A 88 1.71 -2.17 14.06
N SER A 89 2.70 -2.61 13.27
CA SER A 89 2.51 -3.62 12.22
C SER A 89 1.94 -4.93 12.77
N LEU A 90 1.29 -5.73 11.92
CA LEU A 90 0.68 -7.00 12.34
C LEU A 90 1.69 -8.12 12.54
N GLU A 91 2.77 -8.18 11.79
CA GLU A 91 3.74 -9.26 11.83
C GLU A 91 4.70 -9.11 13.02
N THR A 92 5.52 -8.08 13.04
CA THR A 92 6.57 -7.92 14.07
C THR A 92 6.18 -7.03 15.24
N LYS A 93 5.01 -6.37 15.18
CA LYS A 93 4.58 -5.39 16.20
C LYS A 93 5.54 -4.20 16.31
N THR A 94 6.10 -3.79 15.20
CA THR A 94 6.98 -2.64 15.12
C THR A 94 6.15 -1.36 14.90
N PRO A 95 6.50 -0.24 15.58
CA PRO A 95 5.93 1.07 15.27
C PRO A 95 6.11 1.41 13.80
N ILE A 96 5.04 1.90 13.13
CA ILE A 96 5.10 2.09 11.68
C ILE A 96 6.09 3.17 11.24
N ILE A 97 6.46 4.09 12.11
CA ILE A 97 7.51 5.10 11.86
C ILE A 97 8.92 4.48 11.68
N GLU A 98 9.13 3.24 12.12
CA GLU A 98 10.42 2.54 12.01
C GLU A 98 10.61 1.77 10.69
N PHE A 99 9.66 1.88 9.76
CA PHE A 99 9.78 1.29 8.44
C PHE A 99 10.60 2.17 7.49
N ASP A 100 11.05 1.60 6.38
CA ASP A 100 11.76 2.36 5.35
C ASP A 100 10.78 3.01 4.36
N VAL A 101 9.73 2.27 4.01
CA VAL A 101 8.66 2.74 3.13
C VAL A 101 7.32 2.32 3.70
N ILE A 102 6.37 3.25 3.73
CA ILE A 102 4.96 2.98 4.04
C ILE A 102 4.16 3.21 2.76
N GLY A 103 3.70 2.11 2.15
CA GLY A 103 2.90 2.13 0.93
C GLY A 103 1.41 2.10 1.25
N PHE A 104 0.75 3.25 1.12
CA PHE A 104 -0.71 3.35 1.23
C PHE A 104 -1.39 2.99 -0.08
N THR A 105 -2.39 2.11 -0.03
CA THR A 105 -3.22 1.77 -1.18
C THR A 105 -4.60 2.40 -1.09
N PHE A 106 -4.89 3.36 -1.99
CA PHE A 106 -6.14 4.12 -2.00
C PHE A 106 -7.11 3.55 -3.02
N GLN A 107 -8.15 2.87 -2.52
CA GLN A 107 -9.18 2.24 -3.36
C GLN A 107 -10.33 3.20 -3.67
N TYR A 108 -10.60 4.16 -2.78
CA TYR A 108 -11.61 5.22 -2.90
C TYR A 108 -11.27 6.39 -1.98
N GLU A 109 -11.75 7.57 -2.32
CA GLU A 109 -11.32 8.86 -1.75
C GLU A 109 -11.75 9.06 -0.28
N LEU A 110 -12.79 8.36 0.18
CA LEU A 110 -13.25 8.45 1.59
C LEU A 110 -12.18 7.97 2.58
N THR A 111 -11.16 7.22 2.11
CA THR A 111 -10.05 6.76 2.96
C THR A 111 -8.96 7.80 3.21
N TYR A 112 -9.02 8.96 2.55
CA TYR A 112 -7.98 10.00 2.71
C TYR A 112 -7.88 10.53 4.14
N THR A 113 -9.01 10.67 4.84
CA THR A 113 -9.00 11.09 6.25
C THR A 113 -8.44 10.01 7.17
N ASN A 114 -8.70 8.74 6.89
CA ASN A 114 -8.12 7.62 7.64
C ASN A 114 -6.60 7.56 7.45
N PHE A 115 -6.11 7.82 6.25
CA PHE A 115 -4.68 7.93 5.97
C PHE A 115 -4.02 8.98 6.86
N LEU A 116 -4.57 10.18 6.91
CA LEU A 116 -4.05 11.26 7.76
C LEU A 116 -4.11 10.87 9.25
N ASN A 117 -5.20 10.23 9.67
CA ASN A 117 -5.36 9.75 11.04
C ASN A 117 -4.31 8.68 11.40
N MET A 118 -3.98 7.76 10.46
CA MET A 118 -2.94 6.75 10.68
C MET A 118 -1.54 7.38 10.83
N LEU A 119 -1.22 8.42 10.05
CA LEU A 119 0.02 9.18 10.23
C LEU A 119 0.07 9.88 11.58
N ASP A 120 -1.01 10.56 11.97
CA ASP A 120 -1.13 11.27 13.25
C ASP A 120 -0.97 10.32 14.44
N LEU A 121 -1.69 9.21 14.46
CA LEU A 121 -1.57 8.17 15.51
C LEU A 121 -0.16 7.57 15.63
N SER A 122 0.64 7.70 14.60
CA SER A 122 2.00 7.16 14.57
C SER A 122 3.09 8.20 14.79
N GLY A 123 2.70 9.46 15.07
CA GLY A 123 3.63 10.57 15.24
C GLY A 123 4.42 10.94 13.98
N ILE A 124 3.93 10.52 12.78
CA ILE A 124 4.55 10.87 11.52
C ILE A 124 4.03 12.24 11.07
N PRO A 125 4.91 13.23 10.79
CA PRO A 125 4.48 14.53 10.32
C PRO A 125 3.55 14.43 9.10
N LEU A 126 2.36 15.03 9.16
CA LEU A 126 1.36 14.89 8.10
C LEU A 126 1.90 15.37 6.76
N ARG A 127 2.46 16.58 6.72
CA ARG A 127 2.96 17.15 5.47
C ARG A 127 4.32 16.60 5.09
N SER A 128 4.46 16.17 3.84
CA SER A 128 5.70 15.63 3.26
C SER A 128 6.90 16.56 3.50
N LYS A 129 6.74 17.86 3.27
CA LYS A 129 7.79 18.87 3.49
C LYS A 129 8.33 18.99 4.92
N ASN A 130 7.62 18.44 5.90
CA ASN A 130 8.02 18.47 7.31
C ASN A 130 8.68 17.15 7.75
N ARG A 131 8.85 16.20 6.83
CA ARG A 131 9.50 14.91 7.11
C ARG A 131 10.98 14.94 6.73
N GLU A 132 11.82 14.42 7.59
CA GLU A 132 13.24 14.22 7.37
C GLU A 132 13.53 12.70 7.38
N GLY A 133 14.39 12.23 6.45
CA GLY A 133 14.77 10.83 6.37
C GLY A 133 13.62 9.87 6.02
N LEU A 134 13.63 8.71 6.63
CA LEU A 134 12.62 7.64 6.47
C LEU A 134 11.60 7.70 7.64
N PRO A 135 10.40 7.11 7.46
CA PRO A 135 9.93 6.40 6.28
C PRO A 135 9.55 7.32 5.12
N LEU A 136 9.68 6.81 3.90
CA LEU A 136 9.04 7.42 2.73
C LEU A 136 7.56 7.01 2.69
N ILE A 137 6.67 7.96 2.47
CA ILE A 137 5.23 7.71 2.31
C ILE A 137 4.93 7.59 0.82
N MET A 138 4.66 6.38 0.39
CA MET A 138 4.24 6.03 -0.96
C MET A 138 2.73 5.92 -1.05
N ALA A 139 2.13 6.36 -2.15
CA ALA A 139 0.73 6.13 -2.45
C ALA A 139 0.56 5.36 -3.77
N GLY A 140 -0.38 4.41 -3.77
CA GLY A 140 -0.79 3.63 -4.94
C GLY A 140 -2.28 3.35 -4.95
N GLY A 141 -2.76 2.58 -5.94
CA GLY A 141 -4.16 2.23 -6.11
C GLY A 141 -4.90 3.16 -7.09
N PRO A 142 -6.21 2.91 -7.35
CA PRO A 142 -6.94 3.62 -8.39
C PRO A 142 -7.09 5.13 -8.16
N CYS A 143 -7.19 5.58 -6.91
CA CYS A 143 -7.37 7.01 -6.62
C CYS A 143 -6.14 7.87 -6.94
N VAL A 144 -4.95 7.28 -7.02
CA VAL A 144 -3.73 8.05 -7.34
C VAL A 144 -3.64 8.50 -8.79
N CYS A 145 -4.61 8.11 -9.64
CA CYS A 145 -4.79 8.74 -10.95
C CYS A 145 -5.19 10.23 -10.86
N ASN A 146 -5.68 10.66 -9.68
CA ASN A 146 -5.84 12.06 -9.31
C ASN A 146 -5.11 12.29 -7.97
N PRO A 147 -3.79 12.51 -7.96
CA PRO A 147 -2.98 12.56 -6.76
C PRO A 147 -3.13 13.86 -5.96
N GLU A 148 -3.54 14.96 -6.60
CA GLU A 148 -3.49 16.32 -6.06
C GLU A 148 -4.20 16.53 -4.73
N PRO A 149 -5.39 15.91 -4.46
CA PRO A 149 -6.07 16.10 -3.17
C PRO A 149 -5.24 15.69 -1.95
N ILE A 150 -4.28 14.76 -2.12
CA ILE A 150 -3.42 14.27 -1.04
C ILE A 150 -1.92 14.50 -1.32
N ALA A 151 -1.56 15.15 -2.42
CA ALA A 151 -0.18 15.44 -2.79
C ALA A 151 0.67 16.07 -1.67
N PRO A 152 0.16 17.04 -0.88
CA PRO A 152 0.93 17.65 0.21
C PRO A 152 1.34 16.69 1.35
N PHE A 153 0.76 15.48 1.38
CA PHE A 153 0.92 14.51 2.46
C PHE A 153 1.68 13.23 2.03
N VAL A 154 1.98 13.09 0.74
CA VAL A 154 2.63 11.91 0.16
C VAL A 154 4.00 12.30 -0.41
N ASP A 155 4.98 11.42 -0.29
CA ASP A 155 6.33 11.69 -0.78
C ASP A 155 6.46 11.35 -2.26
N PHE A 156 5.86 10.23 -2.68
CA PHE A 156 5.75 9.88 -4.09
C PHE A 156 4.55 8.97 -4.37
N PHE A 157 4.03 9.08 -5.59
CA PHE A 157 2.93 8.27 -6.08
C PHE A 157 3.43 7.28 -7.13
N TYR A 158 3.01 6.04 -7.01
CA TYR A 158 3.17 5.03 -8.05
C TYR A 158 1.90 4.99 -8.90
N ILE A 159 1.99 5.40 -10.16
CA ILE A 159 0.85 5.49 -11.07
C ILE A 159 0.77 4.24 -11.94
N GLY A 160 -0.13 3.33 -11.60
CA GLY A 160 -0.35 2.10 -12.34
C GLY A 160 -0.46 0.85 -11.50
N GLU A 161 -0.21 -0.29 -12.14
CA GLU A 161 -0.26 -1.61 -11.52
C GLU A 161 1.13 -1.99 -11.03
N ALA A 162 1.26 -2.21 -9.73
CA ALA A 162 2.54 -2.31 -9.03
C ALA A 162 3.34 -3.57 -9.38
N GLU A 163 2.68 -4.61 -9.89
CA GLU A 163 3.31 -5.87 -10.28
C GLU A 163 4.43 -5.70 -11.31
N THR A 164 4.39 -4.61 -12.09
CA THR A 164 5.38 -4.37 -13.16
C THR A 164 6.74 -3.92 -12.64
N HIS A 165 6.76 -2.95 -11.71
CA HIS A 165 8.00 -2.24 -11.36
C HIS A 165 8.19 -1.99 -9.86
N LEU A 166 7.30 -2.45 -8.98
CA LEU A 166 7.45 -2.15 -7.55
C LEU A 166 8.76 -2.70 -6.98
N ILE A 167 9.16 -3.90 -7.37
CA ILE A 167 10.43 -4.50 -6.92
C ILE A 167 11.64 -3.67 -7.40
N GLU A 168 11.59 -3.13 -8.61
CA GLU A 168 12.63 -2.23 -9.14
C GLU A 168 12.75 -0.95 -8.31
N ILE A 169 11.61 -0.34 -7.96
CA ILE A 169 11.54 0.85 -7.09
C ILE A 169 12.12 0.55 -5.71
N LEU A 170 11.76 -0.60 -5.12
CA LEU A 170 12.27 -1.00 -3.81
C LEU A 170 13.79 -1.27 -3.85
N ASN A 171 14.32 -1.85 -4.92
CA ASN A 171 15.76 -2.01 -5.12
C ASN A 171 16.48 -0.65 -5.22
N THR A 172 15.87 0.33 -5.90
CA THR A 172 16.43 1.68 -6.00
C THR A 172 16.51 2.35 -4.62
N ILE A 173 15.45 2.25 -3.82
CA ILE A 173 15.41 2.81 -2.46
C ILE A 173 16.41 2.08 -1.55
N GLU A 174 16.48 0.76 -1.61
CA GLU A 174 17.38 -0.06 -0.81
C GLU A 174 18.84 0.27 -1.09
N LYS A 175 19.22 0.37 -2.36
CA LYS A 175 20.54 0.78 -2.80
C LYS A 175 20.90 2.19 -2.31
N ALA A 176 20.01 3.15 -2.51
CA ALA A 176 20.19 4.52 -2.07
C ALA A 176 20.34 4.62 -0.55
N LYS A 177 19.55 3.86 0.22
CA LYS A 177 19.68 3.76 1.68
C LYS A 177 21.05 3.22 2.09
N ARG A 178 21.55 2.15 1.45
CA ARG A 178 22.91 1.60 1.72
C ARG A 178 24.01 2.59 1.40
N GLU A 179 23.84 3.40 0.37
CA GLU A 179 24.76 4.46 -0.02
C GLU A 179 24.68 5.69 0.89
N GLY A 180 23.76 5.71 1.86
CA GLY A 180 23.59 6.81 2.80
C GLY A 180 23.00 8.07 2.18
N LYS A 181 22.24 7.93 1.08
CA LYS A 181 21.56 9.05 0.42
C LYS A 181 20.49 9.67 1.31
N THR A 182 20.36 10.96 1.19
CA THR A 182 19.30 11.74 1.84
C THR A 182 17.93 11.43 1.24
N ARG A 183 16.86 11.77 1.96
CA ARG A 183 15.47 11.66 1.47
C ARG A 183 15.28 12.36 0.12
N SER A 184 15.80 13.58 -0.04
CA SER A 184 15.71 14.35 -1.30
C SER A 184 16.39 13.63 -2.45
N GLU A 185 17.63 13.15 -2.26
CA GLU A 185 18.33 12.39 -3.28
C GLU A 185 17.61 11.08 -3.67
N ILE A 186 16.94 10.42 -2.73
CA ILE A 186 16.11 9.25 -3.05
C ILE A 186 14.91 9.66 -3.91
N LEU A 187 14.23 10.75 -3.56
CA LEU A 187 13.09 11.25 -4.34
C LEU A 187 13.50 11.71 -5.75
N GLU A 188 14.70 12.30 -5.91
CA GLU A 188 15.26 12.63 -7.22
C GLU A 188 15.45 11.38 -8.10
N LEU A 189 16.04 10.29 -7.54
CA LEU A 189 16.18 9.01 -8.24
C LEU A 189 14.81 8.42 -8.62
N LEU A 190 13.82 8.49 -7.74
CA LEU A 190 12.47 8.00 -8.01
C LEU A 190 11.77 8.83 -9.08
N ALA A 191 12.01 10.13 -9.13
CA ALA A 191 11.45 11.02 -10.15
C ALA A 191 11.97 10.73 -11.57
N GLU A 192 13.03 9.96 -11.74
CA GLU A 192 13.50 9.53 -13.07
C GLU A 192 12.54 8.53 -13.75
N TYR A 193 11.75 7.78 -12.96
CA TYR A 193 10.78 6.82 -13.50
C TYR A 193 9.54 7.51 -14.06
N ASP A 194 9.16 7.20 -15.28
CA ASP A 194 8.02 7.80 -16.00
C ASP A 194 6.65 7.58 -15.34
N PHE A 195 6.55 6.64 -14.42
CA PHE A 195 5.33 6.27 -13.70
C PHE A 195 5.33 6.71 -12.23
N ILE A 196 6.35 7.41 -11.79
CA ILE A 196 6.43 7.99 -10.46
C ILE A 196 6.16 9.50 -10.54
N TYR A 197 5.23 9.95 -9.71
CA TYR A 197 4.96 11.35 -9.47
C TYR A 197 5.45 11.75 -8.09
N VAL A 198 6.38 12.70 -8.03
CA VAL A 198 6.92 13.27 -6.78
C VAL A 198 6.39 14.70 -6.65
N PRO A 199 5.41 14.96 -5.76
CA PRO A 199 4.78 16.29 -5.66
C PRO A 199 5.75 17.43 -5.36
N GLU A 200 6.84 17.16 -4.66
CA GLU A 200 7.89 18.14 -4.32
C GLU A 200 8.52 18.79 -5.56
N PHE A 201 8.49 18.12 -6.72
CA PHE A 201 9.05 18.61 -7.99
C PHE A 201 7.99 19.18 -8.94
N ALA A 202 6.74 19.28 -8.50
CA ALA A 202 5.69 19.94 -9.25
C ALA A 202 5.72 21.45 -9.02
N GLU A 203 5.68 22.20 -10.10
CA GLU A 203 5.41 23.63 -10.05
C GLU A 203 3.89 23.85 -10.16
N TYR A 204 3.38 24.94 -9.57
CA TYR A 204 1.96 25.22 -9.60
C TYR A 204 1.71 26.55 -10.31
N ARG A 205 0.94 26.48 -11.39
CA ARG A 205 0.45 27.66 -12.09
C ARG A 205 -0.89 28.10 -11.50
N GLU A 206 -0.89 29.27 -10.89
CA GLU A 206 -2.11 29.84 -10.32
C GLU A 206 -3.06 30.33 -11.41
N THR A 207 -4.34 30.05 -11.24
CA THR A 207 -5.44 30.59 -12.02
C THR A 207 -6.40 31.35 -11.11
N GLU A 208 -7.42 32.02 -11.69
CA GLU A 208 -8.42 32.72 -10.88
C GLU A 208 -9.16 31.83 -9.87
N PHE A 209 -9.30 30.53 -10.15
CA PHE A 209 -10.13 29.62 -9.36
C PHE A 209 -9.37 28.47 -8.71
N PHE A 210 -8.19 28.08 -9.22
CA PHE A 210 -7.43 26.93 -8.73
C PHE A 210 -5.98 26.96 -9.18
N SER A 211 -5.13 26.22 -8.45
CA SER A 211 -3.74 25.95 -8.82
C SER A 211 -3.68 24.71 -9.70
N ILE A 212 -2.97 24.80 -10.82
CA ILE A 212 -2.77 23.69 -11.76
C ILE A 212 -1.34 23.18 -11.58
N PRO A 213 -1.13 21.89 -11.24
CA PRO A 213 0.21 21.32 -11.17
C PRO A 213 0.83 21.22 -12.58
N GLU A 214 2.07 21.68 -12.70
CA GLU A 214 2.90 21.52 -13.88
C GLU A 214 4.10 20.63 -13.49
N TYR A 215 4.15 19.42 -14.00
CA TYR A 215 5.24 18.48 -13.72
C TYR A 215 6.22 18.44 -14.89
N PRO A 216 7.54 18.32 -14.63
CA PRO A 216 8.58 18.41 -15.68
C PRO A 216 8.42 17.41 -16.83
N LYS A 217 7.71 16.30 -16.57
CA LYS A 217 7.46 15.25 -17.56
C LYS A 217 6.04 14.73 -17.48
N LYS A 218 5.60 14.07 -18.56
CA LYS A 218 4.32 13.37 -18.59
C LYS A 218 4.43 12.04 -17.82
N ILE A 219 3.60 11.87 -16.80
CA ILE A 219 3.49 10.61 -16.07
C ILE A 219 2.71 9.60 -16.92
N LYS A 220 3.23 8.37 -17.00
CA LYS A 220 2.64 7.26 -17.73
C LYS A 220 2.21 6.17 -16.76
N ARG A 221 0.98 5.70 -16.88
CA ARG A 221 0.51 4.57 -16.09
C ARG A 221 1.18 3.26 -16.54
N THR A 222 1.64 2.47 -15.59
CA THR A 222 2.16 1.11 -15.84
C THR A 222 1.07 0.06 -15.71
N TYR A 223 1.20 -1.03 -16.46
CA TYR A 223 0.37 -2.24 -16.34
C TYR A 223 1.12 -3.41 -16.97
N PRO A 224 0.93 -4.66 -16.50
CA PRO A 224 1.47 -5.83 -17.18
C PRO A 224 0.67 -6.12 -18.44
N ASP A 225 1.34 -6.46 -19.53
CA ASP A 225 0.69 -6.83 -20.79
C ASP A 225 -0.09 -8.14 -20.68
N TYR A 226 0.37 -9.05 -19.81
CA TYR A 226 -0.26 -10.34 -19.52
C TYR A 226 0.03 -10.75 -18.07
N PHE A 227 -0.78 -11.64 -17.54
CA PHE A 227 -0.61 -12.21 -16.20
C PHE A 227 0.00 -13.60 -16.25
N THR A 228 0.77 -13.93 -15.24
CA THR A 228 1.39 -15.25 -15.06
C THR A 228 0.96 -15.86 -13.71
N LYS A 229 1.30 -17.13 -13.49
CA LYS A 229 1.08 -17.80 -12.19
C LYS A 229 1.72 -17.05 -11.02
N LYS A 230 2.81 -16.30 -11.28
CA LYS A 230 3.55 -15.57 -10.25
C LYS A 230 2.84 -14.33 -9.75
N ASP A 231 1.86 -13.83 -10.50
CA ASP A 231 1.15 -12.58 -10.21
C ASP A 231 -0.08 -12.81 -9.32
N PHE A 232 -0.14 -13.94 -8.63
CA PHE A 232 -1.20 -14.27 -7.70
C PHE A 232 -0.64 -15.01 -6.47
N PRO A 233 -1.17 -14.76 -5.27
CA PRO A 233 -0.69 -15.42 -4.06
C PRO A 233 -0.96 -16.92 -4.09
N GLU A 234 0.06 -17.70 -3.74
CA GLU A 234 -0.07 -19.16 -3.59
C GLU A 234 -0.69 -19.54 -2.24
N LYS A 235 -0.48 -18.70 -1.22
CA LYS A 235 -1.02 -18.91 0.12
C LYS A 235 -1.64 -17.61 0.63
N ALA A 236 -2.96 -17.56 0.64
CA ALA A 236 -3.65 -16.43 1.25
C ALA A 236 -3.45 -16.44 2.78
N VAL A 237 -3.11 -15.27 3.34
CA VAL A 237 -3.12 -15.09 4.79
C VAL A 237 -4.54 -15.22 5.30
N GLN A 238 -4.75 -16.11 6.28
CA GLN A 238 -6.08 -16.36 6.84
C GLN A 238 -6.40 -15.35 7.95
N PRO A 239 -7.51 -14.61 7.84
CA PRO A 239 -7.84 -13.57 8.81
C PRO A 239 -8.23 -14.17 10.18
N ASN A 240 -7.85 -13.45 11.26
CA ASN A 240 -8.21 -13.83 12.63
C ASN A 240 -9.67 -13.53 13.01
N VAL A 241 -10.38 -12.76 12.20
CA VAL A 241 -11.80 -12.41 12.37
C VAL A 241 -12.52 -12.55 11.05
N GLN A 242 -13.83 -12.72 11.10
CA GLN A 242 -14.66 -12.75 9.88
C GLN A 242 -14.45 -11.47 9.06
N ILE A 243 -14.18 -11.63 7.78
CA ILE A 243 -13.98 -10.56 6.81
C ILE A 243 -15.19 -10.40 5.87
N VAL A 244 -15.18 -9.35 5.03
CA VAL A 244 -16.30 -9.06 4.11
C VAL A 244 -16.47 -10.16 3.07
N TYR A 245 -15.35 -10.63 2.50
CA TYR A 245 -15.33 -11.72 1.49
C TYR A 245 -14.54 -12.91 2.03
N ASP A 246 -15.15 -13.63 2.99
CA ASP A 246 -14.56 -14.83 3.59
C ASP A 246 -14.70 -16.03 2.65
N ARG A 247 -13.90 -16.02 1.58
CA ARG A 247 -13.89 -17.02 0.51
C ARG A 247 -12.62 -16.94 -0.33
N VAL A 248 -12.30 -18.01 -1.02
CA VAL A 248 -11.27 -17.99 -2.08
C VAL A 248 -11.78 -17.09 -3.22
N THR A 249 -10.97 -16.10 -3.58
CA THR A 249 -11.26 -15.18 -4.67
C THR A 249 -10.24 -15.38 -5.79
N LEU A 250 -10.72 -15.55 -7.02
CA LEU A 250 -9.89 -15.64 -8.22
C LEU A 250 -10.10 -14.40 -9.08
N GLU A 251 -9.03 -13.75 -9.46
CA GLU A 251 -9.05 -12.68 -10.46
C GLU A 251 -8.99 -13.32 -11.85
N ILE A 252 -10.11 -13.34 -12.55
CA ILE A 252 -10.20 -13.94 -13.91
C ILE A 252 -9.78 -12.96 -14.99
N SER A 253 -9.97 -11.66 -14.76
CA SER A 253 -9.61 -10.59 -15.70
C SER A 253 -9.43 -9.28 -14.97
N ARG A 254 -8.68 -8.37 -15.56
CA ARG A 254 -8.51 -6.99 -15.10
C ARG A 254 -8.68 -6.02 -16.26
N GLY A 255 -9.36 -4.89 -16.01
CA GLY A 255 -9.72 -3.92 -17.02
C GLY A 255 -11.14 -4.11 -17.54
N CYS A 256 -11.57 -3.18 -18.39
CA CYS A 256 -12.88 -3.20 -18.99
C CYS A 256 -12.89 -2.36 -20.28
N ASP A 257 -13.45 -2.88 -21.36
CA ASP A 257 -13.54 -2.23 -22.67
C ASP A 257 -14.85 -1.43 -22.87
N GLU A 258 -15.80 -1.50 -21.91
CA GLU A 258 -17.15 -0.97 -22.07
C GLU A 258 -17.22 0.57 -22.15
N GLY A 259 -16.33 1.33 -21.60
CA GLY A 259 -16.31 2.78 -21.73
C GLY A 259 -17.54 3.52 -21.16
N CYS A 260 -18.19 2.98 -20.12
CA CYS A 260 -19.30 3.61 -19.44
C CYS A 260 -18.90 4.99 -18.90
N ARG A 261 -19.67 6.03 -19.22
CA ARG A 261 -19.31 7.42 -18.89
C ARG A 261 -19.18 7.74 -17.40
N PHE A 262 -19.87 6.98 -16.56
CA PHE A 262 -19.85 7.13 -15.10
C PHE A 262 -18.75 6.29 -14.41
N CYS A 263 -18.12 5.36 -15.15
CA CYS A 263 -17.25 4.35 -14.55
C CYS A 263 -15.77 4.68 -14.76
N GLN A 264 -15.09 5.09 -13.70
CA GLN A 264 -13.66 5.38 -13.72
C GLN A 264 -12.81 4.12 -14.01
N ALA A 265 -13.23 2.95 -13.50
CA ALA A 265 -12.51 1.67 -13.69
C ALA A 265 -12.32 1.32 -15.18
N GLY A 266 -13.31 1.60 -16.05
CA GLY A 266 -13.21 1.40 -17.49
C GLY A 266 -12.17 2.28 -18.20
N TYR A 267 -11.58 3.25 -17.50
CA TYR A 267 -10.49 4.11 -18.00
C TYR A 267 -9.17 3.83 -17.30
N ILE A 268 -9.19 3.64 -15.98
CA ILE A 268 -7.99 3.41 -15.17
C ILE A 268 -7.32 2.05 -15.49
N TYR A 269 -8.11 0.99 -15.71
CA TYR A 269 -7.59 -0.38 -15.85
C TYR A 269 -7.52 -0.89 -17.29
N ARG A 270 -7.65 -0.02 -18.30
CA ARG A 270 -7.44 -0.42 -19.70
C ARG A 270 -5.98 -0.78 -19.98
N PRO A 271 -5.71 -1.73 -20.92
CA PRO A 271 -6.67 -2.57 -21.63
C PRO A 271 -7.27 -3.67 -20.75
N GLN A 272 -8.35 -4.29 -21.20
CA GLN A 272 -8.84 -5.53 -20.60
C GLN A 272 -7.81 -6.65 -20.85
N ARG A 273 -7.49 -7.40 -19.82
CA ARG A 273 -6.54 -8.53 -19.87
C ARG A 273 -7.13 -9.69 -19.08
N GLU A 274 -7.14 -10.86 -19.69
CA GLU A 274 -7.68 -12.09 -19.11
C GLU A 274 -6.56 -12.99 -18.62
N ARG A 275 -6.84 -13.79 -17.60
CA ARG A 275 -5.94 -14.81 -17.11
C ARG A 275 -6.15 -16.11 -17.88
N ASN A 276 -5.07 -16.85 -18.06
CA ASN A 276 -5.12 -18.17 -18.66
C ASN A 276 -5.98 -19.12 -17.78
N PRO A 277 -6.98 -19.83 -18.34
CA PRO A 277 -7.79 -20.78 -17.58
C PRO A 277 -7.00 -21.88 -16.87
N GLU A 278 -5.88 -22.35 -17.41
CA GLU A 278 -5.02 -23.36 -16.79
C GLU A 278 -4.35 -22.79 -15.51
N ASP A 279 -3.95 -21.49 -15.53
CA ASP A 279 -3.40 -20.83 -14.38
C ASP A 279 -4.45 -20.62 -13.27
N LEU A 280 -5.70 -20.32 -13.64
CA LEU A 280 -6.82 -20.22 -12.71
C LEU A 280 -7.14 -21.57 -12.04
N LEU A 281 -7.12 -22.68 -12.78
CA LEU A 281 -7.29 -24.01 -12.23
C LEU A 281 -6.16 -24.34 -11.23
N TYR A 282 -4.92 -24.07 -11.62
CA TYR A 282 -3.76 -24.26 -10.73
C TYR A 282 -3.90 -23.45 -9.44
N GLN A 283 -4.30 -22.17 -9.52
CA GLN A 283 -4.51 -21.30 -8.38
C GLN A 283 -5.63 -21.83 -7.47
N THR A 284 -6.74 -22.29 -8.08
CA THR A 284 -7.85 -22.89 -7.32
C THR A 284 -7.38 -24.08 -6.51
N ASP A 285 -6.67 -25.01 -7.13
CA ASP A 285 -6.14 -26.20 -6.48
C ASP A 285 -5.14 -25.86 -5.36
N THR A 286 -4.40 -24.78 -5.53
CA THR A 286 -3.39 -24.34 -4.55
C THR A 286 -4.04 -23.67 -3.33
N LEU A 287 -5.04 -22.83 -3.57
CA LEU A 287 -5.73 -22.08 -2.50
C LEU A 287 -6.73 -22.90 -1.70
N LEU A 288 -7.21 -24.04 -2.24
CA LEU A 288 -8.14 -24.95 -1.55
C LEU A 288 -7.44 -26.01 -0.69
N LYS A 289 -6.13 -26.12 -0.74
CA LYS A 289 -5.29 -27.03 0.09
C LYS A 289 -4.89 -26.38 1.40
#